data_6f92642401991c8e7cf975a968a253a7
#
_entry.id   6f92642401991c8e7cf975a968a253a7
#
_cell.length_a   1.000
_cell.length_b   1.000
_cell.length_c   1.000
_cell.angle_alpha   90.00
_cell.angle_beta   90.00
_cell.angle_gamma   90.00
#
_symmetry.space_group_name_H-M   'P 1'
#
loop_
_entity.id
_entity.type
_entity.pdbx_description
1 polymer ?
#
loop_
_entity_poly.entity_id
_entity_poly.type
_entity_poly.pdbx_seq_one_letter_code
_entity_poly.pdbx_strand_id
1 'polypeptide(L)'
;MPDFYETDVQINEYLVFHYANIEQTLPWKFGPHQALGFHTRLAECIDSSQLPEKSRALDLGCAVGRTSFELSRFCSEVLGIDFSHGFIDTANNILHSGEIPLVLKREGQLGDAVTNKLPEGVHPERVSFLQGDAEALPDSIGRFDAITFANVLDRLPHPRHALEKLAEITNPGAQLVVCSPFTWLDEFTIAEERLGGFKQNGEEVISHDSIVSILEKHFTLKATCDLPFLIREHERKFKFAIAQTSVWTRLTS
;
A
#
# COMPACT_ATOMS: atom_id res chain seq x y z
N MET A 1 9.77 12.73 7.63
CA MET A 1 8.50 12.15 8.12
C MET A 1 8.55 12.05 9.64
N PRO A 2 7.41 12.18 10.35
CA PRO A 2 7.42 12.01 11.80
C PRO A 2 7.87 10.60 12.17
N ASP A 3 8.54 10.46 13.35
CA ASP A 3 8.97 9.16 13.94
C ASP A 3 7.79 8.22 14.30
N PHE A 4 6.59 8.57 13.83
CA PHE A 4 5.34 7.87 14.15
C PHE A 4 5.37 6.40 13.71
N TYR A 5 5.89 6.13 12.52
CA TYR A 5 5.95 4.76 11.96
C TYR A 5 7.12 3.91 12.47
N GLU A 6 8.03 4.50 13.29
CA GLU A 6 9.18 3.81 13.85
C GLU A 6 8.92 3.20 15.23
N THR A 7 7.70 3.37 15.77
CA THR A 7 7.38 2.86 17.12
C THR A 7 6.93 1.39 17.08
N ASP A 8 7.31 0.61 18.08
CA ASP A 8 6.88 -0.80 18.26
C ASP A 8 5.34 -0.94 18.22
N VAL A 9 4.63 0.08 18.71
CA VAL A 9 3.15 0.10 18.71
C VAL A 9 2.62 0.14 17.30
N GLN A 10 3.16 1.01 16.45
CA GLN A 10 2.74 1.13 15.05
C GLN A 10 3.17 -0.09 14.24
N ILE A 11 4.38 -0.57 14.43
CA ILE A 11 4.87 -1.80 13.78
C ILE A 11 3.91 -2.96 14.11
N ASN A 12 3.52 -3.13 15.37
CA ASN A 12 2.58 -4.19 15.74
C ASN A 12 1.16 -3.97 15.15
N GLU A 13 0.64 -2.73 15.10
CA GLU A 13 -0.65 -2.46 14.46
C GLU A 13 -0.62 -2.82 12.97
N TYR A 14 0.49 -2.52 12.28
CA TYR A 14 0.67 -2.89 10.87
C TYR A 14 0.88 -4.40 10.70
N LEU A 15 1.59 -5.08 11.60
CA LEU A 15 1.66 -6.55 11.58
C LEU A 15 0.28 -7.18 11.70
N VAL A 16 -0.56 -6.69 12.62
CA VAL A 16 -1.95 -7.16 12.76
C VAL A 16 -2.76 -6.86 11.51
N PHE A 17 -2.67 -5.65 10.96
CA PHE A 17 -3.39 -5.25 9.75
C PHE A 17 -2.99 -6.10 8.52
N HIS A 18 -1.71 -6.41 8.39
CA HIS A 18 -1.15 -7.14 7.25
C HIS A 18 -1.33 -8.66 7.35
N TYR A 19 -1.21 -9.24 8.55
CA TYR A 19 -1.02 -10.68 8.68
C TYR A 19 -1.96 -11.38 9.66
N ALA A 20 -2.74 -10.66 10.46
CA ALA A 20 -3.74 -11.30 11.30
C ALA A 20 -4.85 -11.91 10.42
N ASN A 21 -5.32 -13.09 10.82
CA ASN A 21 -6.44 -13.71 10.15
C ASN A 21 -7.77 -12.98 10.49
N ILE A 22 -8.86 -13.41 9.88
CA ILE A 22 -10.18 -12.79 10.03
C ILE A 22 -10.61 -12.71 11.50
N GLU A 23 -10.48 -13.80 12.24
CA GLU A 23 -10.89 -13.89 13.66
C GLU A 23 -9.95 -13.08 14.57
N GLN A 24 -8.66 -13.05 14.25
CA GLN A 24 -7.68 -12.22 14.94
C GLN A 24 -7.90 -10.74 14.69
N THR A 25 -8.27 -10.34 13.47
CA THR A 25 -8.52 -8.93 13.13
C THR A 25 -9.85 -8.47 13.69
N LEU A 26 -10.95 -9.19 13.43
CA LEU A 26 -12.30 -8.82 13.83
C LEU A 26 -12.98 -10.02 14.52
N PRO A 27 -12.82 -10.18 15.85
CA PRO A 27 -13.36 -11.32 16.60
C PRO A 27 -14.88 -11.26 16.80
N TRP A 28 -15.52 -10.19 16.36
CA TRP A 28 -16.95 -9.96 16.49
C TRP A 28 -17.70 -10.48 15.27
N LYS A 29 -18.88 -11.12 15.49
CA LYS A 29 -19.77 -11.56 14.40
C LYS A 29 -20.41 -10.41 13.62
N PHE A 30 -20.33 -9.21 14.14
CA PHE A 30 -20.79 -7.95 13.53
C PHE A 30 -19.60 -7.05 13.20
N GLY A 31 -19.78 -6.12 12.27
CA GLY A 31 -18.76 -5.19 11.84
C GLY A 31 -18.50 -5.26 10.33
N PRO A 32 -17.55 -4.48 9.84
CA PRO A 32 -17.27 -4.35 8.40
C PRO A 32 -16.39 -5.51 7.89
N HIS A 33 -16.91 -6.72 7.84
CA HIS A 33 -16.18 -7.91 7.37
C HIS A 33 -15.63 -7.77 5.95
N GLN A 34 -16.29 -6.97 5.08
CA GLN A 34 -15.82 -6.68 3.72
C GLN A 34 -14.52 -5.86 3.69
N ALA A 35 -14.12 -5.25 4.82
CA ALA A 35 -12.88 -4.51 4.95
C ALA A 35 -11.66 -5.39 5.27
N LEU A 36 -11.87 -6.68 5.51
CA LEU A 36 -10.80 -7.63 5.81
C LEU A 36 -10.07 -8.07 4.53
N GLY A 37 -8.82 -8.49 4.65
CA GLY A 37 -8.01 -8.96 3.52
C GLY A 37 -7.66 -7.86 2.51
N PHE A 38 -7.47 -6.63 2.96
CA PHE A 38 -7.17 -5.47 2.10
C PHE A 38 -6.01 -5.72 1.14
N HIS A 39 -4.89 -6.23 1.64
CA HIS A 39 -3.67 -6.43 0.84
C HIS A 39 -3.84 -7.46 -0.29
N THR A 40 -4.60 -8.52 -0.05
CA THR A 40 -4.95 -9.51 -1.09
C THR A 40 -5.83 -8.87 -2.16
N ARG A 41 -6.90 -8.16 -1.76
CA ARG A 41 -7.78 -7.46 -2.70
C ARG A 41 -7.07 -6.35 -3.48
N LEU A 42 -6.10 -5.67 -2.86
CA LEU A 42 -5.26 -4.67 -3.54
C LEU A 42 -4.39 -5.34 -4.62
N ALA A 43 -3.74 -6.45 -4.31
CA ALA A 43 -2.94 -7.18 -5.30
C ALA A 43 -3.82 -7.74 -6.43
N GLU A 44 -5.05 -8.17 -6.15
CA GLU A 44 -6.05 -8.63 -7.14
C GLU A 44 -6.53 -7.52 -8.09
N CYS A 45 -6.26 -6.23 -7.81
CA CYS A 45 -6.49 -5.15 -8.77
C CYS A 45 -5.54 -5.21 -9.98
N ILE A 46 -4.43 -5.93 -9.88
CA ILE A 46 -3.53 -6.24 -10.99
C ILE A 46 -4.09 -7.43 -11.78
N ASP A 47 -4.37 -7.24 -13.05
CA ASP A 47 -4.75 -8.34 -13.95
C ASP A 47 -3.51 -9.15 -14.34
N SER A 48 -3.29 -10.25 -13.64
CA SER A 48 -2.13 -11.11 -13.87
C SER A 48 -2.08 -11.72 -15.27
N SER A 49 -3.22 -11.83 -15.95
CA SER A 49 -3.29 -12.38 -17.32
C SER A 49 -2.67 -11.45 -18.38
N GLN A 50 -2.49 -10.18 -18.05
CA GLN A 50 -1.90 -9.16 -18.93
C GLN A 50 -0.41 -8.91 -18.62
N LEU A 51 0.15 -9.59 -17.63
CA LEU A 51 1.56 -9.43 -17.28
C LEU A 51 2.46 -10.28 -18.17
N PRO A 52 3.68 -9.81 -18.50
CA PRO A 52 4.66 -10.65 -19.17
C PRO A 52 5.09 -11.82 -18.25
N GLU A 53 5.52 -12.93 -18.85
CA GLU A 53 5.97 -14.13 -18.12
C GLU A 53 7.05 -13.81 -17.06
N LYS A 54 7.97 -12.91 -17.40
CA LYS A 54 9.00 -12.40 -16.48
C LYS A 54 8.65 -10.99 -16.03
N SER A 55 7.55 -10.87 -15.29
CA SER A 55 7.09 -9.58 -14.79
C SER A 55 7.81 -9.14 -13.52
N ARG A 56 8.06 -7.85 -13.43
CA ARG A 56 8.65 -7.18 -12.27
C ARG A 56 7.64 -6.24 -11.63
N ALA A 57 7.40 -6.38 -10.33
CA ALA A 57 6.45 -5.54 -9.59
C ALA A 57 7.15 -4.64 -8.57
N LEU A 58 6.56 -3.46 -8.34
CA LEU A 58 6.91 -2.53 -7.26
C LEU A 58 5.71 -2.36 -6.32
N ASP A 59 5.93 -2.58 -5.04
CA ASP A 59 5.00 -2.23 -3.97
C ASP A 59 5.57 -1.00 -3.23
N LEU A 60 5.12 0.19 -3.63
CA LEU A 60 5.64 1.46 -3.12
C LEU A 60 4.82 1.92 -1.91
N GLY A 61 5.47 1.98 -0.74
CA GLY A 61 4.84 2.11 0.57
C GLY A 61 4.39 0.75 1.10
N CYS A 62 5.27 -0.25 1.00
CA CYS A 62 4.95 -1.65 1.30
C CYS A 62 4.73 -1.94 2.80
N ALA A 63 5.08 -1.03 3.70
CA ALA A 63 5.08 -1.21 5.14
C ALA A 63 5.77 -2.54 5.53
N VAL A 64 5.08 -3.45 6.22
CA VAL A 64 5.62 -4.75 6.61
C VAL A 64 5.46 -5.85 5.54
N GLY A 65 5.18 -5.49 4.27
CA GLY A 65 5.42 -6.31 3.10
C GLY A 65 4.29 -7.24 2.63
N ARG A 66 3.08 -7.21 3.21
CA ARG A 66 2.03 -8.16 2.83
C ARG A 66 1.63 -8.08 1.35
N THR A 67 1.41 -6.91 0.79
CA THR A 67 1.06 -6.74 -0.63
C THR A 67 2.18 -7.25 -1.52
N SER A 68 3.43 -7.00 -1.16
CA SER A 68 4.60 -7.53 -1.89
C SER A 68 4.57 -9.06 -1.96
N PHE A 69 4.24 -9.75 -0.86
CA PHE A 69 4.09 -11.21 -0.88
C PHE A 69 2.90 -11.66 -1.73
N GLU A 70 1.77 -10.95 -1.71
CA GLU A 70 0.62 -11.28 -2.57
C GLU A 70 0.96 -11.13 -4.06
N LEU A 71 1.68 -10.08 -4.45
CA LEU A 71 2.17 -9.86 -5.82
C LEU A 71 3.11 -10.99 -6.29
N SER A 72 3.88 -11.59 -5.38
CA SER A 72 4.79 -12.70 -5.72
C SER A 72 4.09 -13.96 -6.22
N ARG A 73 2.77 -14.09 -6.04
CA ARG A 73 1.99 -15.21 -6.58
C ARG A 73 2.01 -15.27 -8.10
N PHE A 74 2.13 -14.12 -8.75
CA PHE A 74 2.02 -13.99 -10.20
C PHE A 74 3.14 -13.15 -10.84
N CYS A 75 3.93 -12.40 -10.05
CA CYS A 75 5.10 -11.69 -10.55
C CYS A 75 6.39 -12.49 -10.30
N SER A 76 7.34 -12.40 -11.23
CA SER A 76 8.61 -13.11 -11.15
C SER A 76 9.61 -12.46 -10.20
N GLU A 77 9.51 -11.14 -10.02
CA GLU A 77 10.31 -10.33 -9.11
C GLU A 77 9.41 -9.26 -8.49
N VAL A 78 9.52 -9.06 -7.18
CA VAL A 78 8.78 -8.03 -6.44
C VAL A 78 9.75 -7.25 -5.58
N LEU A 79 9.73 -5.93 -5.73
CA LEU A 79 10.44 -5.01 -4.88
C LEU A 79 9.44 -4.24 -4.00
N GLY A 80 9.53 -4.41 -2.69
CA GLY A 80 8.82 -3.59 -1.71
C GLY A 80 9.70 -2.43 -1.25
N ILE A 81 9.18 -1.22 -1.27
CA ILE A 81 9.89 -0.02 -0.75
C ILE A 81 9.01 0.67 0.27
N ASP A 82 9.61 1.04 1.40
CA ASP A 82 8.98 1.90 2.39
C ASP A 82 10.00 2.88 2.98
N PHE A 83 9.52 4.03 3.43
CA PHE A 83 10.36 5.04 4.07
C PHE A 83 10.82 4.63 5.47
N SER A 84 9.99 3.87 6.22
CA SER A 84 10.28 3.44 7.58
C SER A 84 11.33 2.33 7.62
N HIS A 85 12.42 2.57 8.35
CA HIS A 85 13.41 1.55 8.65
C HIS A 85 12.81 0.40 9.45
N GLY A 86 11.98 0.72 10.47
CA GLY A 86 11.34 -0.29 11.32
C GLY A 86 10.40 -1.22 10.54
N PHE A 87 9.67 -0.70 9.56
CA PHE A 87 8.84 -1.53 8.69
C PHE A 87 9.68 -2.42 7.78
N ILE A 88 10.72 -1.89 7.16
CA ILE A 88 11.59 -2.66 6.26
C ILE A 88 12.38 -3.72 7.00
N ASP A 89 12.91 -3.42 8.19
CA ASP A 89 13.58 -4.42 9.02
C ASP A 89 12.61 -5.55 9.41
N THR A 90 11.36 -5.19 9.76
CA THR A 90 10.31 -6.16 10.07
C THR A 90 9.95 -7.01 8.85
N ALA A 91 9.78 -6.40 7.67
CA ALA A 91 9.50 -7.12 6.42
C ALA A 91 10.63 -8.09 6.04
N ASN A 92 11.89 -7.67 6.19
CA ASN A 92 13.05 -8.53 5.98
C ASN A 92 13.14 -9.68 6.99
N ASN A 93 12.81 -9.44 8.26
CA ASN A 93 12.76 -10.50 9.27
C ASN A 93 11.69 -11.56 8.91
N ILE A 94 10.51 -11.12 8.46
CA ILE A 94 9.45 -12.01 7.97
C ILE A 94 9.92 -12.78 6.74
N LEU A 95 10.56 -12.11 5.78
CA LEU A 95 11.08 -12.72 4.57
C LEU A 95 12.05 -13.87 4.88
N HIS A 96 12.94 -13.69 5.85
CA HIS A 96 13.96 -14.67 6.21
C HIS A 96 13.44 -15.81 7.10
N SER A 97 12.54 -15.51 8.03
CA SER A 97 12.05 -16.50 9.01
C SER A 97 10.78 -17.23 8.54
N GLY A 98 9.95 -16.59 7.73
CA GLY A 98 8.60 -17.03 7.41
C GLY A 98 7.62 -16.90 8.59
N GLU A 99 8.06 -16.38 9.73
CA GLU A 99 7.28 -16.24 10.97
C GLU A 99 6.92 -14.78 11.21
N ILE A 100 5.72 -14.55 11.73
CA ILE A 100 5.15 -13.22 11.95
C ILE A 100 4.70 -13.13 13.41
N PRO A 101 5.58 -12.76 14.33
CA PRO A 101 5.22 -12.52 15.72
C PRO A 101 4.42 -11.22 15.82
N LEU A 102 3.25 -11.28 16.44
CA LEU A 102 2.40 -10.11 16.66
C LEU A 102 1.65 -10.21 17.99
N VAL A 103 1.17 -9.08 18.50
CA VAL A 103 0.39 -9.00 19.73
C VAL A 103 -1.01 -8.52 19.42
N LEU A 104 -1.99 -9.36 19.71
CA LEU A 104 -3.41 -9.01 19.62
C LEU A 104 -3.82 -8.25 20.87
N LYS A 105 -3.74 -6.91 20.84
CA LYS A 105 -4.13 -6.06 21.96
C LYS A 105 -5.60 -6.26 22.33
N ARG A 106 -5.88 -6.38 23.62
CA ARG A 106 -7.23 -6.50 24.19
C ARG A 106 -7.65 -5.22 24.89
N GLU A 107 -6.92 -4.83 25.92
CA GLU A 107 -7.25 -3.68 26.77
C GLU A 107 -5.99 -3.17 27.48
N GLY A 108 -5.73 -1.88 27.43
CA GLY A 108 -4.58 -1.26 28.11
C GLY A 108 -3.26 -1.92 27.72
N GLN A 109 -2.59 -2.56 28.67
CA GLN A 109 -1.35 -3.33 28.47
C GLN A 109 -1.58 -4.83 28.21
N LEU A 110 -2.83 -5.29 28.23
CA LEU A 110 -3.18 -6.68 28.02
C LEU A 110 -3.25 -7.01 26.54
N GLY A 111 -2.69 -8.16 26.16
CA GLY A 111 -2.72 -8.68 24.79
C GLY A 111 -2.22 -10.12 24.75
N ASP A 112 -2.52 -10.79 23.65
CA ASP A 112 -2.14 -12.17 23.42
C ASP A 112 -1.05 -12.21 22.34
N ALA A 113 0.12 -12.71 22.70
CA ALA A 113 1.20 -12.93 21.74
C ALA A 113 0.86 -14.16 20.87
N VAL A 114 0.94 -14.00 19.56
CA VAL A 114 0.71 -15.08 18.60
C VAL A 114 1.78 -15.01 17.52
N THR A 115 2.05 -16.13 16.87
CA THR A 115 2.93 -16.19 15.70
C THR A 115 2.17 -16.74 14.53
N ASN A 116 1.96 -15.92 13.51
CA ASN A 116 1.39 -16.33 12.23
C ASN A 116 2.51 -16.74 11.27
N LYS A 117 2.13 -17.26 10.10
CA LYS A 117 3.05 -17.62 9.01
C LYS A 117 2.68 -16.88 7.75
N LEU A 118 3.62 -16.80 6.83
CA LEU A 118 3.32 -16.32 5.48
C LEU A 118 2.17 -17.12 4.87
N PRO A 119 1.30 -16.47 4.09
CA PRO A 119 0.20 -17.15 3.41
C PRO A 119 0.69 -18.25 2.47
N GLU A 120 -0.09 -19.31 2.34
CA GLU A 120 0.19 -20.35 1.35
C GLU A 120 0.18 -19.79 -0.08
N GLY A 121 1.06 -20.28 -0.93
CA GLY A 121 1.15 -19.95 -2.35
C GLY A 121 1.84 -18.62 -2.67
N VAL A 122 2.36 -17.87 -1.67
CA VAL A 122 3.30 -16.77 -1.92
C VAL A 122 4.70 -17.32 -2.19
N HIS A 123 5.54 -16.55 -2.87
CA HIS A 123 6.89 -16.93 -3.28
C HIS A 123 7.92 -15.97 -2.67
N PRO A 124 8.34 -16.16 -1.39
CA PRO A 124 9.26 -15.25 -0.71
C PRO A 124 10.59 -15.06 -1.47
N GLU A 125 11.06 -16.09 -2.19
CA GLU A 125 12.26 -16.06 -3.00
C GLU A 125 12.24 -15.06 -4.16
N ARG A 126 11.06 -14.52 -4.49
CA ARG A 126 10.86 -13.49 -5.53
C ARG A 126 10.79 -12.10 -4.96
N VAL A 127 10.76 -11.96 -3.64
CA VAL A 127 10.52 -10.68 -2.94
C VAL A 127 11.81 -10.13 -2.37
N SER A 128 11.98 -8.84 -2.48
CA SER A 128 13.03 -8.07 -1.80
C SER A 128 12.46 -6.80 -1.22
N PHE A 129 13.05 -6.32 -0.12
CA PHE A 129 12.65 -5.08 0.53
C PHE A 129 13.81 -4.10 0.64
N LEU A 130 13.53 -2.83 0.38
CA LEU A 130 14.50 -1.74 0.41
C LEU A 130 13.89 -0.52 1.12
N GLN A 131 14.64 0.05 2.05
CA GLN A 131 14.28 1.36 2.59
C GLN A 131 14.50 2.43 1.52
N GLY A 132 13.49 3.29 1.31
CA GLY A 132 13.59 4.34 0.30
C GLY A 132 12.45 5.35 0.38
N ASP A 133 12.68 6.50 -0.25
CA ASP A 133 11.71 7.57 -0.35
C ASP A 133 10.96 7.48 -1.69
N ALA A 134 9.62 7.47 -1.65
CA ALA A 134 8.78 7.43 -2.84
C ALA A 134 8.95 8.64 -3.76
N GLU A 135 9.40 9.78 -3.22
CA GLU A 135 9.68 11.00 -3.98
C GLU A 135 11.12 11.07 -4.51
N ALA A 136 12.01 10.17 -4.05
CA ALA A 136 13.43 10.18 -4.38
C ALA A 136 13.95 8.80 -4.80
N LEU A 137 13.18 8.08 -5.61
CA LEU A 137 13.59 6.77 -6.13
C LEU A 137 14.82 6.93 -7.04
N PRO A 138 15.86 6.09 -6.87
CA PRO A 138 17.06 6.18 -7.69
C PRO A 138 16.77 5.79 -9.14
N ASP A 139 17.45 6.42 -10.10
CA ASP A 139 17.31 6.11 -11.53
C ASP A 139 17.68 4.66 -11.85
N SER A 140 18.56 4.05 -11.03
CA SER A 140 18.98 2.65 -11.16
C SER A 140 17.90 1.63 -10.73
N ILE A 141 16.76 2.08 -10.19
CA ILE A 141 15.69 1.18 -9.76
C ILE A 141 15.10 0.35 -10.91
N GLY A 142 15.21 0.88 -12.14
CA GLY A 142 14.69 0.26 -13.34
C GLY A 142 13.20 0.51 -13.55
N ARG A 143 12.55 -0.35 -14.35
CA ARG A 143 11.13 -0.23 -14.69
C ARG A 143 10.35 -1.46 -14.25
N PHE A 144 9.04 -1.28 -14.11
CA PHE A 144 8.13 -2.28 -13.56
C PHE A 144 6.95 -2.53 -14.51
N ASP A 145 6.43 -3.75 -14.46
CA ASP A 145 5.26 -4.20 -15.22
C ASP A 145 3.97 -4.12 -14.40
N ALA A 146 4.10 -4.04 -13.07
CA ALA A 146 3.02 -3.79 -12.13
C ALA A 146 3.52 -2.90 -10.99
N ILE A 147 2.72 -1.90 -10.61
CA ILE A 147 3.02 -1.02 -9.47
C ILE A 147 1.77 -0.90 -8.59
N THR A 148 1.92 -1.13 -7.29
CA THR A 148 0.94 -0.77 -6.27
C THR A 148 1.44 0.44 -5.48
N PHE A 149 0.58 1.45 -5.34
CA PHE A 149 0.84 2.69 -4.60
C PHE A 149 -0.37 3.00 -3.72
N ALA A 150 -0.39 2.40 -2.52
CA ALA A 150 -1.57 2.36 -1.68
C ALA A 150 -1.35 3.00 -0.32
N ASN A 151 -2.24 3.93 0.05
CA ASN A 151 -2.25 4.65 1.33
C ASN A 151 -0.95 5.43 1.63
N VAL A 152 -0.24 5.84 0.59
CA VAL A 152 1.02 6.62 0.65
C VAL A 152 0.80 8.04 0.18
N LEU A 153 -0.01 8.24 -0.87
CA LEU A 153 -0.15 9.50 -1.58
C LEU A 153 -0.47 10.68 -0.65
N ASP A 154 -1.38 10.49 0.29
CA ASP A 154 -1.80 11.48 1.28
C ASP A 154 -0.87 11.54 2.52
N ARG A 155 0.32 10.96 2.40
CA ARG A 155 1.41 10.98 3.38
C ARG A 155 2.69 11.61 2.83
N LEU A 156 2.67 12.06 1.58
CA LEU A 156 3.85 12.66 0.92
C LEU A 156 3.82 14.18 1.00
N PRO A 157 4.97 14.83 1.16
CA PRO A 157 5.11 16.27 1.00
C PRO A 157 4.66 16.78 -0.38
N HIS A 158 5.04 16.09 -1.47
CA HIS A 158 4.77 16.49 -2.85
C HIS A 158 4.12 15.37 -3.67
N PRO A 159 2.84 15.00 -3.39
CA PRO A 159 2.18 13.84 -3.99
C PRO A 159 2.11 13.89 -5.52
N ARG A 160 2.06 15.09 -6.12
CA ARG A 160 2.11 15.27 -7.58
C ARG A 160 3.41 14.75 -8.16
N HIS A 161 4.55 15.10 -7.55
CA HIS A 161 5.87 14.67 -8.01
C HIS A 161 6.00 13.14 -7.99
N ALA A 162 5.52 12.50 -6.93
CA ALA A 162 5.50 11.04 -6.83
C ALA A 162 4.70 10.39 -7.97
N LEU A 163 3.50 10.90 -8.29
CA LEU A 163 2.69 10.38 -9.42
C LEU A 163 3.38 10.55 -10.77
N GLU A 164 4.04 11.69 -11.01
CA GLU A 164 4.81 11.94 -12.23
C GLU A 164 6.00 10.97 -12.34
N LYS A 165 6.70 10.72 -11.23
CA LYS A 165 7.82 9.76 -11.18
C LYS A 165 7.39 8.33 -11.48
N LEU A 166 6.20 7.92 -11.05
CA LEU A 166 5.65 6.59 -11.38
C LEU A 166 5.55 6.36 -12.90
N ALA A 167 5.23 7.40 -13.68
CA ALA A 167 5.20 7.27 -15.14
C ALA A 167 6.56 6.97 -15.75
N GLU A 168 7.66 7.44 -15.15
CA GLU A 168 9.01 7.22 -15.66
C GLU A 168 9.49 5.78 -15.44
N ILE A 169 9.09 5.17 -14.32
CA ILE A 169 9.51 3.82 -13.92
C ILE A 169 8.53 2.71 -14.32
N THR A 170 7.49 3.03 -15.07
CA THR A 170 6.48 2.06 -15.53
C THR A 170 6.77 1.67 -16.99
N ASN A 171 6.82 0.37 -17.29
CA ASN A 171 6.96 -0.14 -18.65
C ASN A 171 5.74 0.20 -19.52
N PRO A 172 5.90 0.38 -20.85
CA PRO A 172 4.74 0.46 -21.75
C PRO A 172 3.82 -0.76 -21.61
N GLY A 173 2.52 -0.54 -21.48
CA GLY A 173 1.53 -1.59 -21.25
C GLY A 173 1.40 -2.09 -19.82
N ALA A 174 2.29 -1.68 -18.92
CA ALA A 174 2.27 -2.08 -17.52
C ALA A 174 1.08 -1.50 -16.75
N GLN A 175 0.79 -2.06 -15.59
CA GLN A 175 -0.34 -1.70 -14.76
C GLN A 175 0.12 -0.91 -13.52
N LEU A 176 -0.64 0.14 -13.20
CA LEU A 176 -0.46 0.95 -11.99
C LEU A 176 -1.78 0.96 -11.20
N VAL A 177 -1.70 0.67 -9.92
CA VAL A 177 -2.83 0.79 -8.98
C VAL A 177 -2.51 1.89 -7.98
N VAL A 178 -3.33 2.95 -7.98
CA VAL A 178 -3.26 4.04 -6.99
C VAL A 178 -4.47 3.93 -6.08
N CYS A 179 -4.22 3.85 -4.78
CA CYS A 179 -5.24 3.63 -3.75
C CYS A 179 -5.02 4.60 -2.59
N SER A 180 -6.03 5.42 -2.23
CA SER A 180 -5.89 6.38 -1.12
C SER A 180 -7.25 6.71 -0.50
N PRO A 181 -7.33 6.86 0.85
CA PRO A 181 -8.50 7.40 1.53
C PRO A 181 -8.55 8.93 1.50
N PHE A 182 -7.54 9.58 0.90
CA PHE A 182 -7.41 11.04 0.81
C PHE A 182 -7.50 11.76 2.16
N THR A 183 -6.90 11.16 3.19
CA THR A 183 -6.83 11.75 4.53
C THR A 183 -5.69 12.76 4.59
N TRP A 184 -5.89 13.91 3.97
CA TRP A 184 -4.91 15.00 3.97
C TRP A 184 -4.71 15.57 5.38
N LEU A 185 -3.47 15.53 5.88
CA LEU A 185 -3.06 16.08 7.17
C LEU A 185 -1.89 17.03 6.96
N ASP A 186 -1.92 18.19 7.63
CA ASP A 186 -0.88 19.23 7.48
C ASP A 186 0.52 18.75 7.89
N GLU A 187 0.59 17.76 8.77
CA GLU A 187 1.86 17.14 9.20
C GLU A 187 2.59 16.38 8.09
N PHE A 188 1.87 15.95 7.04
CA PHE A 188 2.44 15.24 5.89
C PHE A 188 2.43 16.11 4.63
N THR A 189 1.26 16.64 4.28
CA THR A 189 1.06 17.40 3.05
C THR A 189 0.47 18.77 3.39
N ILE A 190 1.22 19.83 3.19
CA ILE A 190 0.72 21.20 3.37
C ILE A 190 -0.43 21.47 2.38
N ALA A 191 -1.30 22.42 2.73
CA ALA A 191 -2.55 22.65 1.97
C ALA A 191 -2.31 22.93 0.47
N GLU A 192 -1.24 23.65 0.15
CA GLU A 192 -0.87 24.05 -1.22
C GLU A 192 -0.42 22.88 -2.10
N GLU A 193 0.08 21.79 -1.48
CA GLU A 193 0.57 20.60 -2.19
C GLU A 193 -0.49 19.50 -2.33
N ARG A 194 -1.61 19.61 -1.63
CA ARG A 194 -2.70 18.62 -1.70
C ARG A 194 -3.28 18.56 -3.10
N LEU A 195 -3.63 17.39 -3.54
CA LEU A 195 -4.25 17.17 -4.85
C LEU A 195 -5.74 17.52 -4.87
N GLY A 196 -6.35 17.75 -3.72
CA GLY A 196 -7.77 18.08 -3.61
C GLY A 196 -8.23 18.17 -2.16
N GLY A 197 -9.56 18.20 -1.96
CA GLY A 197 -10.16 18.40 -0.65
C GLY A 197 -10.27 19.88 -0.26
N PHE A 198 -10.24 20.78 -1.26
CA PHE A 198 -10.37 22.22 -1.06
C PHE A 198 -11.22 22.89 -2.16
N LYS A 199 -11.49 24.19 -2.01
CA LYS A 199 -12.13 24.99 -3.05
C LYS A 199 -11.15 25.96 -3.68
N GLN A 200 -11.16 26.04 -5.01
CA GLN A 200 -10.39 27.00 -5.79
C GLN A 200 -11.34 27.81 -6.67
N ASN A 201 -11.34 29.13 -6.51
CA ASN A 201 -12.26 30.04 -7.22
C ASN A 201 -13.75 29.70 -7.03
N GLY A 202 -14.12 29.11 -5.88
CA GLY A 202 -15.48 28.71 -5.57
C GLY A 202 -15.88 27.29 -6.04
N GLU A 203 -15.06 26.65 -6.85
CA GLU A 203 -15.25 25.27 -7.33
C GLU A 203 -14.53 24.25 -6.44
N GLU A 204 -15.08 23.05 -6.33
CA GLU A 204 -14.48 21.97 -5.57
C GLU A 204 -13.35 21.32 -6.36
N VAL A 205 -12.19 21.14 -5.71
CA VAL A 205 -11.07 20.37 -6.25
C VAL A 205 -11.07 18.99 -5.56
N ILE A 206 -11.32 17.97 -6.36
CA ILE A 206 -11.42 16.58 -5.88
C ILE A 206 -10.10 15.86 -6.18
N SER A 207 -9.56 15.16 -5.18
CA SER A 207 -8.25 14.49 -5.28
C SER A 207 -8.19 13.48 -6.45
N HIS A 208 -9.25 12.70 -6.63
CA HIS A 208 -9.32 11.73 -7.73
C HIS A 208 -9.23 12.40 -9.11
N ASP A 209 -9.93 13.50 -9.32
CA ASP A 209 -9.92 14.22 -10.60
C ASP A 209 -8.53 14.79 -10.92
N SER A 210 -7.83 15.25 -9.89
CA SER A 210 -6.44 15.70 -10.03
C SER A 210 -5.50 14.54 -10.38
N ILE A 211 -5.67 13.36 -9.77
CA ILE A 211 -4.91 12.15 -10.11
C ILE A 211 -5.17 11.78 -11.58
N VAL A 212 -6.43 11.80 -12.00
CA VAL A 212 -6.81 11.54 -13.42
C VAL A 212 -6.07 12.51 -14.34
N SER A 213 -6.15 13.81 -14.08
CA SER A 213 -5.49 14.85 -14.90
C SER A 213 -3.96 14.71 -14.97
N ILE A 214 -3.34 14.18 -13.91
CA ILE A 214 -1.89 13.94 -13.88
C ILE A 214 -1.53 12.70 -14.70
N LEU A 215 -2.23 11.59 -14.44
CA LEU A 215 -1.87 10.28 -14.97
C LEU A 215 -2.33 10.06 -16.42
N GLU A 216 -3.45 10.66 -16.88
CA GLU A 216 -3.97 10.48 -18.24
C GLU A 216 -2.99 10.91 -19.36
N LYS A 217 -1.98 11.70 -19.02
CA LYS A 217 -0.88 12.06 -19.94
C LYS A 217 -0.05 10.84 -20.35
N HIS A 218 -0.02 9.82 -19.52
CA HIS A 218 0.86 8.68 -19.66
C HIS A 218 0.15 7.32 -19.52
N PHE A 219 -1.07 7.31 -18.99
CA PHE A 219 -1.84 6.11 -18.70
C PHE A 219 -3.26 6.23 -19.19
N THR A 220 -3.91 5.09 -19.40
CA THR A 220 -5.36 4.97 -19.57
C THR A 220 -5.98 4.45 -18.29
N LEU A 221 -6.96 5.17 -17.73
CA LEU A 221 -7.77 4.69 -16.61
C LEU A 221 -8.62 3.50 -17.07
N LYS A 222 -8.53 2.38 -16.38
CA LYS A 222 -9.27 1.14 -16.68
C LYS A 222 -10.46 0.91 -15.78
N ALA A 223 -10.28 1.17 -14.47
CA ALA A 223 -11.32 0.99 -13.48
C ALA A 223 -11.12 1.88 -12.28
N THR A 224 -12.22 2.15 -11.58
CA THR A 224 -12.23 2.72 -10.23
C THR A 224 -13.09 1.85 -9.33
N CYS A 225 -12.67 1.67 -8.09
CA CYS A 225 -13.44 0.96 -7.08
C CYS A 225 -13.11 1.47 -5.68
N ASP A 226 -13.94 1.13 -4.73
CA ASP A 226 -13.70 1.38 -3.32
C ASP A 226 -13.13 0.13 -2.65
N LEU A 227 -11.98 0.26 -2.00
CA LEU A 227 -11.37 -0.79 -1.19
C LEU A 227 -11.46 -0.40 0.29
N PRO A 228 -12.46 -0.89 1.03
CA PRO A 228 -12.51 -0.66 2.47
C PRO A 228 -11.40 -1.44 3.18
N PHE A 229 -10.88 -0.87 4.27
CA PHE A 229 -9.90 -1.53 5.13
C PHE A 229 -10.17 -1.28 6.61
N LEU A 230 -9.67 -2.18 7.45
CA LEU A 230 -9.88 -2.17 8.88
C LEU A 230 -8.55 -2.40 9.61
N ILE A 231 -8.10 -1.41 10.35
CA ILE A 231 -6.93 -1.53 11.22
C ILE A 231 -7.43 -1.73 12.66
N ARG A 232 -7.01 -2.83 13.29
CA ARG A 232 -7.31 -3.11 14.68
C ARG A 232 -6.29 -2.44 15.59
N GLU A 233 -6.71 -1.45 16.39
CA GLU A 233 -5.88 -0.89 17.45
C GLU A 233 -5.90 -1.80 18.70
N HIS A 234 -7.07 -2.27 19.07
CA HIS A 234 -7.28 -3.29 20.10
C HIS A 234 -8.65 -3.98 19.89
N GLU A 235 -9.00 -4.96 20.73
CA GLU A 235 -10.19 -5.80 20.56
C GLU A 235 -11.51 -5.02 20.34
N ARG A 236 -11.62 -3.82 20.90
CA ARG A 236 -12.86 -3.00 20.91
C ARG A 236 -12.71 -1.68 20.14
N LYS A 237 -11.57 -1.42 19.49
CA LYS A 237 -11.32 -0.19 18.75
C LYS A 237 -10.65 -0.47 17.42
N PHE A 238 -11.25 0.08 16.37
CA PHE A 238 -10.83 -0.13 14.99
C PHE A 238 -10.84 1.19 14.24
N LYS A 239 -9.88 1.35 13.32
CA LYS A 239 -9.90 2.39 12.29
C LYS A 239 -10.50 1.77 11.03
N PHE A 240 -11.69 2.18 10.66
CA PHE A 240 -12.33 1.79 9.39
C PHE A 240 -12.19 2.94 8.41
N ALA A 241 -11.70 2.67 7.22
CA ALA A 241 -11.60 3.62 6.13
C ALA A 241 -11.95 2.97 4.79
N ILE A 242 -12.27 3.80 3.81
CA ILE A 242 -12.55 3.38 2.43
C ILE A 242 -11.55 4.11 1.55
N ALA A 243 -10.65 3.38 0.93
CA ALA A 243 -9.72 3.94 -0.02
C ALA A 243 -10.32 3.88 -1.43
N GLN A 244 -10.37 5.02 -2.11
CA GLN A 244 -10.68 5.05 -3.52
C GLN A 244 -9.49 4.53 -4.30
N THR A 245 -9.73 3.55 -5.16
CA THR A 245 -8.70 2.86 -5.93
C THR A 245 -8.93 3.10 -7.40
N SER A 246 -7.86 3.44 -8.11
CA SER A 246 -7.85 3.59 -9.57
C SER A 246 -6.81 2.67 -10.19
N VAL A 247 -7.21 1.96 -11.24
CA VAL A 247 -6.38 1.00 -11.99
C VAL A 247 -6.08 1.58 -13.36
N TRP A 248 -4.82 1.60 -13.72
CA TRP A 248 -4.31 2.26 -14.91
C TRP A 248 -3.46 1.31 -15.75
N THR A 249 -3.45 1.53 -17.06
CA THR A 249 -2.50 0.88 -17.98
C THR A 249 -1.64 1.93 -18.65
N ARG A 250 -0.32 1.75 -18.62
CA ARG A 250 0.66 2.64 -19.27
C ARG A 250 0.46 2.64 -20.78
N LEU A 251 0.44 3.82 -21.40
CA LEU A 251 0.39 3.95 -22.84
C LEU A 251 1.61 3.31 -23.50
N THR A 252 1.42 2.72 -24.67
CA THR A 252 2.47 1.98 -25.42
C THR A 252 3.22 2.84 -26.44
N SER A 253 2.75 4.09 -26.64
CA SER A 253 3.34 5.04 -27.60
C SER A 253 3.87 6.27 -26.90
#